data_1942cda97f6990d29b26861aec81bd24
#
_entry.id   1942cda97f6990d29b26861aec81bd24
#
_cell.length_a   1.000
_cell.length_b   1.000
_cell.length_c   1.000
_cell.angle_alpha   90.00
_cell.angle_beta   90.00
_cell.angle_gamma   90.00
#
_symmetry.space_group_name_H-M   'P 1'
#
loop_
_entity.id
_entity.type
_entity.pdbx_description
1 polymer ?
#
loop_
_entity_poly.entity_id
_entity_poly.type
_entity_poly.pdbx_seq_one_letter_code
_entity_poly.pdbx_strand_id
1 'polypeptide(L)'
;NITRWLTIDVSPQRISDYVYTKALYPNSIPATQDDLQIEQALGREALRIAMSAAQKKLPDGVPTLKKNLLPSFEIILAGGSILSNAPTFGQSLLILLDALQPTGVNTLILDANNLLPALGAAAEINSILPVQALESGAFVNLATVVSPLSSSRYGTNILKASLRRADGSVSVVEVKQGGLEVLPLPIGQVTDLVLQPQHRADIGQGAGKKISMQVGGSALGLVLDGRGRPLDLISDEVRRRSLIKKWLWTLGG
;
A
#
# COMPACT_ATOMS: atom_id res chain seq x y z
N ASN A 1 -11.18 -5.71 -14.54
CA ASN A 1 -11.39 -4.47 -15.29
C ASN A 1 -10.35 -3.42 -14.89
N ILE A 2 -9.31 -3.22 -15.74
CA ILE A 2 -8.16 -2.33 -15.44
C ILE A 2 -8.50 -0.84 -15.59
N THR A 3 -9.54 -0.49 -16.37
CA THR A 3 -9.89 0.90 -16.67
C THR A 3 -10.20 1.73 -15.41
N ARG A 4 -10.65 1.08 -14.35
CA ARG A 4 -10.92 1.75 -13.07
C ARG A 4 -9.68 2.34 -12.40
N TRP A 5 -8.48 1.87 -12.76
CA TRP A 5 -7.20 2.32 -12.20
C TRP A 5 -6.49 3.37 -13.05
N LEU A 6 -6.95 3.59 -14.28
CA LEU A 6 -6.33 4.55 -15.20
C LEU A 6 -6.62 5.99 -14.78
N THR A 7 -5.61 6.82 -14.83
CA THR A 7 -5.71 8.27 -14.60
C THR A 7 -5.82 9.06 -15.89
N ILE A 8 -5.71 8.36 -17.04
CA ILE A 8 -5.79 8.90 -18.40
C ILE A 8 -6.97 8.30 -19.16
N ASP A 9 -7.32 8.91 -20.26
CA ASP A 9 -8.27 8.36 -21.22
C ASP A 9 -7.54 7.52 -22.26
N VAL A 10 -7.84 6.24 -22.31
CA VAL A 10 -7.18 5.29 -23.21
C VAL A 10 -8.24 4.42 -23.87
N SER A 11 -8.16 4.27 -25.20
CA SER A 11 -9.09 3.43 -25.93
C SER A 11 -8.96 1.96 -25.51
N PRO A 12 -10.06 1.18 -25.52
CA PRO A 12 -10.01 -0.26 -25.26
C PRO A 12 -9.04 -1.01 -26.20
N GLN A 13 -8.93 -0.55 -27.46
CA GLN A 13 -8.00 -1.12 -28.43
C GLN A 13 -6.55 -0.97 -27.96
N ARG A 14 -6.15 0.24 -27.54
CA ARG A 14 -4.78 0.52 -27.04
C ARG A 14 -4.44 -0.35 -25.82
N ILE A 15 -5.39 -0.53 -24.91
CA ILE A 15 -5.22 -1.43 -23.76
C ILE A 15 -5.00 -2.87 -24.22
N SER A 16 -5.82 -3.36 -25.15
CA SER A 16 -5.70 -4.73 -25.67
C SER A 16 -4.34 -4.93 -26.36
N ASP A 17 -3.92 -3.99 -27.19
CA ASP A 17 -2.64 -4.06 -27.91
C ASP A 17 -1.46 -4.12 -26.92
N TYR A 18 -1.51 -3.32 -25.84
CA TYR A 18 -0.51 -3.37 -24.79
C TYR A 18 -0.48 -4.72 -24.08
N VAL A 19 -1.65 -5.25 -23.70
CA VAL A 19 -1.78 -6.56 -23.02
C VAL A 19 -1.22 -7.68 -23.88
N TYR A 20 -1.55 -7.72 -25.18
CA TYR A 20 -1.02 -8.73 -26.10
C TYR A 20 0.49 -8.59 -26.28
N THR A 21 0.99 -7.37 -26.44
CA THR A 21 2.43 -7.12 -26.55
C THR A 21 3.16 -7.57 -25.28
N LYS A 22 2.62 -7.27 -24.11
CA LYS A 22 3.20 -7.68 -22.82
C LYS A 22 3.14 -9.19 -22.62
N ALA A 23 2.11 -9.88 -23.11
CA ALA A 23 2.02 -11.34 -23.08
C ALA A 23 3.08 -12.01 -23.95
N LEU A 24 3.39 -11.43 -25.11
CA LEU A 24 4.45 -11.91 -26.01
C LEU A 24 5.85 -11.57 -25.50
N TYR A 25 6.00 -10.39 -24.88
CA TYR A 25 7.28 -9.87 -24.39
C TYR A 25 7.17 -9.49 -22.90
N PRO A 26 7.13 -10.48 -21.98
CA PRO A 26 6.88 -10.20 -20.55
C PRO A 26 7.91 -9.27 -19.89
N ASN A 27 9.15 -9.31 -20.39
CA ASN A 27 10.27 -8.51 -19.87
C ASN A 27 10.37 -7.12 -20.49
N SER A 28 9.46 -6.75 -21.42
CA SER A 28 9.45 -5.39 -21.98
C SER A 28 9.17 -4.36 -20.89
N ILE A 29 9.77 -3.19 -21.01
CA ILE A 29 9.51 -2.04 -20.15
C ILE A 29 8.54 -1.08 -20.85
N PRO A 30 7.72 -0.33 -20.10
CA PRO A 30 6.86 0.70 -20.69
C PRO A 30 7.66 1.74 -21.45
N ALA A 31 7.29 2.02 -22.70
CA ALA A 31 7.98 2.98 -23.55
C ALA A 31 7.47 4.41 -23.38
N THR A 32 6.23 4.56 -22.93
CA THR A 32 5.56 5.85 -22.75
C THR A 32 4.91 5.94 -21.37
N GLN A 33 4.52 7.16 -20.96
CA GLN A 33 3.77 7.37 -19.72
C GLN A 33 2.40 6.64 -19.75
N ASP A 34 1.77 6.57 -20.91
CA ASP A 34 0.51 5.85 -21.08
C ASP A 34 0.71 4.34 -20.90
N ASP A 35 1.78 3.79 -21.47
CA ASP A 35 2.17 2.39 -21.29
C ASP A 35 2.43 2.06 -19.81
N LEU A 36 3.14 2.95 -19.11
CA LEU A 36 3.41 2.81 -17.68
C LEU A 36 2.10 2.76 -16.87
N GLN A 37 1.16 3.65 -17.18
CA GLN A 37 -0.13 3.65 -16.48
C GLN A 37 -0.96 2.40 -16.76
N ILE A 38 -0.95 1.91 -17.99
CA ILE A 38 -1.60 0.64 -18.34
C ILE A 38 -0.93 -0.51 -17.58
N GLU A 39 0.41 -0.56 -17.57
CA GLU A 39 1.16 -1.61 -16.85
C GLU A 39 0.87 -1.59 -15.35
N GLN A 40 0.88 -0.43 -14.72
CA GLN A 40 0.54 -0.29 -13.31
C GLN A 40 -0.91 -0.67 -13.01
N ALA A 41 -1.85 -0.35 -13.90
CA ALA A 41 -3.25 -0.76 -13.78
C ALA A 41 -3.41 -2.29 -13.91
N LEU A 42 -2.67 -2.91 -14.83
CA LEU A 42 -2.60 -4.37 -14.97
C LEU A 42 -2.04 -5.03 -13.71
N GLY A 43 -0.94 -4.49 -13.16
CA GLY A 43 -0.32 -4.99 -11.94
C GLY A 43 -1.26 -4.93 -10.73
N ARG A 44 -1.98 -3.82 -10.55
CA ARG A 44 -3.00 -3.70 -9.49
C ARG A 44 -4.07 -4.79 -9.61
N GLU A 45 -4.58 -4.99 -10.81
CA GLU A 45 -5.67 -5.95 -11.03
C GLU A 45 -5.17 -7.40 -10.93
N ALA A 46 -3.99 -7.71 -11.46
CA ALA A 46 -3.38 -9.04 -11.35
C ALA A 46 -3.10 -9.40 -9.88
N LEU A 47 -2.51 -8.48 -9.12
CA LEU A 47 -2.23 -8.67 -7.70
C LEU A 47 -3.54 -8.83 -6.90
N ARG A 48 -4.56 -8.03 -7.19
CA ARG A 48 -5.88 -8.15 -6.55
C ARG A 48 -6.53 -9.51 -6.80
N ILE A 49 -6.46 -10.02 -8.04
CA ILE A 49 -6.98 -11.35 -8.40
C ILE A 49 -6.19 -12.44 -7.68
N ALA A 50 -4.87 -12.36 -7.69
CA ALA A 50 -3.99 -13.31 -7.00
C ALA A 50 -4.26 -13.34 -5.49
N MET A 51 -4.44 -12.18 -4.87
CA MET A 51 -4.76 -12.08 -3.44
C MET A 51 -6.15 -12.66 -3.13
N SER A 52 -7.15 -12.42 -3.97
CA SER A 52 -8.47 -13.03 -3.81
C SER A 52 -8.43 -14.57 -3.91
N ALA A 53 -7.55 -15.11 -4.74
CA ALA A 53 -7.31 -16.55 -4.83
C ALA A 53 -6.56 -17.09 -3.60
N ALA A 54 -5.55 -16.34 -3.12
CA ALA A 54 -4.75 -16.70 -1.96
C ALA A 54 -5.58 -16.71 -0.66
N GLN A 55 -6.49 -15.76 -0.50
CA GLN A 55 -7.39 -15.70 0.67
C GLN A 55 -8.19 -16.99 0.89
N LYS A 56 -8.58 -17.68 -0.19
CA LYS A 56 -9.30 -18.95 -0.12
C LYS A 56 -8.46 -20.11 0.40
N LYS A 57 -7.15 -19.93 0.44
CA LYS A 57 -6.16 -20.93 0.90
C LYS A 57 -5.59 -20.61 2.29
N LEU A 58 -6.00 -19.50 2.89
CA LEU A 58 -5.59 -19.18 4.26
C LEU A 58 -6.16 -20.22 5.23
N PRO A 59 -5.40 -20.59 6.27
CA PRO A 59 -5.90 -21.49 7.30
C PRO A 59 -7.15 -20.95 7.99
N ASP A 60 -8.04 -21.85 8.40
CA ASP A 60 -9.21 -21.48 9.18
C ASP A 60 -8.78 -20.84 10.51
N GLY A 61 -9.52 -19.82 10.94
CA GLY A 61 -9.25 -19.15 12.22
C GLY A 61 -8.26 -17.98 12.17
N VAL A 62 -7.70 -17.65 11.01
CA VAL A 62 -6.87 -16.43 10.86
C VAL A 62 -7.75 -15.19 11.04
N PRO A 63 -7.47 -14.33 12.05
CA PRO A 63 -8.32 -13.18 12.34
C PRO A 63 -8.34 -12.18 11.20
N THR A 64 -9.52 -11.80 10.75
CA THR A 64 -9.73 -10.73 9.78
C THR A 64 -10.68 -9.69 10.37
N LEU A 65 -10.40 -8.41 10.14
CA LEU A 65 -11.28 -7.32 10.59
C LEU A 65 -12.63 -7.33 9.87
N LYS A 66 -12.65 -7.81 8.63
CA LYS A 66 -13.86 -7.95 7.84
C LYS A 66 -13.71 -9.10 6.85
N LYS A 67 -14.80 -9.84 6.62
CA LYS A 67 -14.87 -10.88 5.60
C LYS A 67 -14.43 -10.33 4.23
N ASN A 68 -13.64 -11.09 3.50
CA ASN A 68 -13.08 -10.75 2.20
C ASN A 68 -12.00 -9.65 2.21
N LEU A 69 -11.47 -9.27 3.37
CA LEU A 69 -10.24 -8.48 3.47
C LEU A 69 -9.09 -9.37 3.94
N LEU A 70 -7.86 -8.90 3.69
CA LEU A 70 -6.68 -9.59 4.22
C LEU A 70 -6.68 -9.55 5.75
N PRO A 71 -6.10 -10.58 6.38
CA PRO A 71 -5.72 -10.49 7.78
C PRO A 71 -4.84 -9.28 8.04
N SER A 72 -4.83 -8.80 9.27
CA SER A 72 -3.87 -7.77 9.67
C SER A 72 -2.49 -8.42 9.77
N PHE A 73 -1.56 -8.03 8.91
CA PHE A 73 -0.17 -8.42 8.97
C PHE A 73 0.65 -7.26 9.53
N GLU A 74 1.60 -7.53 10.40
CA GLU A 74 2.50 -6.49 10.91
C GLU A 74 3.47 -6.03 9.82
N ILE A 75 3.97 -6.99 9.03
CA ILE A 75 4.95 -6.75 7.96
C ILE A 75 4.45 -7.39 6.67
N ILE A 76 4.54 -6.63 5.58
CA ILE A 76 4.25 -7.07 4.22
C ILE A 76 5.51 -6.84 3.38
N LEU A 77 6.15 -7.93 2.96
CA LEU A 77 7.26 -7.90 2.01
C LEU A 77 6.69 -8.01 0.59
N ALA A 78 7.04 -7.06 -0.26
CA ALA A 78 6.57 -7.01 -1.64
C ALA A 78 7.74 -6.91 -2.61
N GLY A 79 7.67 -7.66 -3.70
CA GLY A 79 8.69 -7.67 -4.76
C GLY A 79 8.05 -7.85 -6.13
N GLY A 80 8.89 -7.80 -7.15
CA GLY A 80 8.51 -7.97 -8.55
C GLY A 80 8.68 -6.70 -9.36
N SER A 81 8.96 -6.88 -10.67
CA SER A 81 9.42 -5.81 -11.57
C SER A 81 8.50 -4.58 -11.64
N ILE A 82 7.20 -4.78 -11.54
CA ILE A 82 6.23 -3.67 -11.57
C ILE A 82 6.35 -2.74 -10.36
N LEU A 83 6.78 -3.28 -9.22
CA LEU A 83 6.99 -2.52 -7.99
C LEU A 83 8.41 -1.96 -7.92
N SER A 84 9.42 -2.78 -8.23
CA SER A 84 10.82 -2.39 -8.14
C SER A 84 11.24 -1.40 -9.24
N ASN A 85 10.58 -1.42 -10.40
CA ASN A 85 10.84 -0.49 -11.51
C ASN A 85 9.84 0.68 -11.58
N ALA A 86 8.97 0.83 -10.60
CA ALA A 86 8.10 2.01 -10.55
C ALA A 86 8.96 3.28 -10.38
N PRO A 87 8.67 4.36 -11.12
CA PRO A 87 9.48 5.59 -11.10
C PRO A 87 9.63 6.23 -9.72
N THR A 88 8.63 6.04 -8.83
CA THR A 88 8.67 6.55 -7.47
C THR A 88 8.17 5.52 -6.47
N PHE A 89 8.64 5.60 -5.23
CA PHE A 89 8.13 4.75 -4.14
C PHE A 89 6.64 4.99 -3.87
N GLY A 90 6.15 6.20 -4.11
CA GLY A 90 4.72 6.52 -4.00
C GLY A 90 3.87 5.70 -4.97
N GLN A 91 4.35 5.49 -6.20
CA GLN A 91 3.66 4.62 -7.17
C GLN A 91 3.66 3.16 -6.72
N SER A 92 4.80 2.64 -6.27
CA SER A 92 4.89 1.27 -5.72
C SER A 92 3.94 1.07 -4.54
N LEU A 93 3.94 2.03 -3.60
CA LEU A 93 3.06 1.98 -2.44
C LEU A 93 1.58 2.03 -2.84
N LEU A 94 1.20 2.93 -3.76
CA LEU A 94 -0.20 3.05 -4.20
C LEU A 94 -0.69 1.77 -4.88
N ILE A 95 0.16 1.11 -5.69
CA ILE A 95 -0.16 -0.20 -6.30
C ILE A 95 -0.48 -1.23 -5.20
N LEU A 96 0.35 -1.31 -4.17
CA LEU A 96 0.17 -2.23 -3.06
C LEU A 96 -1.10 -1.93 -2.26
N LEU A 97 -1.33 -0.67 -1.91
CA LEU A 97 -2.52 -0.25 -1.16
C LEU A 97 -3.83 -0.50 -1.91
N ASP A 98 -3.81 -0.33 -3.23
CA ASP A 98 -4.97 -0.54 -4.11
C ASP A 98 -5.30 -2.02 -4.30
N ALA A 99 -4.26 -2.85 -4.45
CA ALA A 99 -4.41 -4.26 -4.74
C ALA A 99 -4.61 -5.13 -3.49
N LEU A 100 -3.80 -4.91 -2.45
CA LEU A 100 -3.83 -5.70 -1.22
C LEU A 100 -4.92 -5.23 -0.26
N GLN A 101 -5.19 -3.93 -0.23
CA GLN A 101 -6.14 -3.31 0.69
C GLN A 101 -5.90 -3.70 2.16
N PRO A 102 -4.67 -3.52 2.67
CA PRO A 102 -4.34 -3.90 4.04
C PRO A 102 -5.22 -3.16 5.05
N THR A 103 -5.45 -3.76 6.22
CA THR A 103 -6.21 -3.19 7.31
C THR A 103 -5.37 -3.10 8.58
N GLY A 104 -5.67 -2.16 9.46
CA GLY A 104 -4.92 -1.97 10.69
C GLY A 104 -3.62 -1.20 10.48
N VAL A 105 -2.57 -1.59 11.19
CA VAL A 105 -1.23 -1.00 11.10
C VAL A 105 -0.28 -2.01 10.48
N ASN A 106 0.36 -1.65 9.37
CA ASN A 106 1.23 -2.53 8.60
C ASN A 106 2.52 -1.80 8.20
N THR A 107 3.65 -2.48 8.24
CA THR A 107 4.89 -2.02 7.61
C THR A 107 5.03 -2.65 6.24
N LEU A 108 5.12 -1.83 5.19
CA LEU A 108 5.34 -2.29 3.83
C LEU A 108 6.81 -2.14 3.45
N ILE A 109 7.42 -3.25 3.05
CA ILE A 109 8.84 -3.34 2.68
C ILE A 109 8.93 -3.77 1.22
N LEU A 110 9.72 -3.06 0.43
CA LEU A 110 9.95 -3.35 -0.98
C LEU A 110 11.29 -4.08 -1.16
N ASP A 111 11.24 -5.23 -1.80
CA ASP A 111 12.38 -5.89 -2.40
C ASP A 111 12.72 -5.22 -3.75
N ALA A 112 13.44 -4.11 -3.67
CA ALA A 112 13.80 -3.33 -4.86
C ALA A 112 14.77 -4.07 -5.80
N ASN A 113 15.48 -5.06 -5.27
CA ASN A 113 16.54 -5.79 -6.00
C ASN A 113 16.12 -7.22 -6.40
N ASN A 114 14.87 -7.61 -6.14
CA ASN A 114 14.33 -8.95 -6.40
C ASN A 114 15.16 -10.08 -5.75
N LEU A 115 15.59 -9.87 -4.50
CA LEU A 115 16.42 -10.79 -3.73
C LEU A 115 15.64 -11.94 -3.09
N LEU A 116 14.35 -11.74 -2.79
CA LEU A 116 13.53 -12.69 -2.05
C LEU A 116 13.56 -14.13 -2.61
N PRO A 117 13.46 -14.36 -3.93
CA PRO A 117 13.52 -15.72 -4.47
C PRO A 117 14.89 -16.40 -4.23
N ALA A 118 15.99 -15.64 -4.42
CA ALA A 118 17.34 -16.14 -4.20
C ALA A 118 17.62 -16.41 -2.72
N LEU A 119 17.16 -15.52 -1.84
CA LEU A 119 17.31 -15.68 -0.40
C LEU A 119 16.47 -16.85 0.13
N GLY A 120 15.26 -17.06 -0.43
CA GLY A 120 14.44 -18.22 -0.11
C GLY A 120 15.15 -19.53 -0.45
N ALA A 121 15.74 -19.63 -1.63
CA ALA A 121 16.55 -20.82 -2.02
C ALA A 121 17.81 -20.97 -1.16
N ALA A 122 18.50 -19.88 -0.84
CA ALA A 122 19.70 -19.90 0.00
C ALA A 122 19.42 -20.26 1.46
N ALA A 123 18.22 -19.98 1.96
CA ALA A 123 17.82 -20.28 3.34
C ALA A 123 17.87 -21.76 3.68
N GLU A 124 17.65 -22.64 2.71
CA GLU A 124 17.76 -24.10 2.87
C GLU A 124 19.21 -24.54 3.15
N ILE A 125 20.19 -23.80 2.65
CA ILE A 125 21.63 -24.09 2.82
C ILE A 125 22.20 -23.32 4.00
N ASN A 126 21.82 -22.04 4.14
CA ASN A 126 22.30 -21.15 5.18
C ASN A 126 21.16 -20.23 5.65
N SER A 127 20.54 -20.58 6.76
CA SER A 127 19.40 -19.84 7.34
C SER A 127 19.77 -18.43 7.87
N ILE A 128 21.06 -18.14 8.08
CA ILE A 128 21.53 -16.84 8.57
C ILE A 128 21.58 -15.81 7.43
N LEU A 129 21.85 -16.25 6.20
CA LEU A 129 22.00 -15.35 5.05
C LEU A 129 20.77 -14.46 4.80
N PRO A 130 19.52 -14.96 4.80
CA PRO A 130 18.35 -14.10 4.66
C PRO A 130 18.21 -13.07 5.78
N VAL A 131 18.55 -13.43 7.01
CA VAL A 131 18.51 -12.51 8.16
C VAL A 131 19.51 -11.36 7.96
N GLN A 132 20.76 -11.71 7.62
CA GLN A 132 21.79 -10.71 7.31
C GLN A 132 21.39 -9.79 6.14
N ALA A 133 20.76 -10.34 5.11
CA ALA A 133 20.27 -9.54 3.98
C ALA A 133 19.15 -8.58 4.40
N LEU A 134 18.22 -9.01 5.25
CA LEU A 134 17.18 -8.14 5.80
C LEU A 134 17.76 -6.99 6.66
N GLU A 135 18.81 -7.27 7.42
CA GLU A 135 19.49 -6.29 8.27
C GLU A 135 20.42 -5.34 7.50
N SER A 136 20.87 -5.75 6.31
CA SER A 136 21.85 -4.98 5.52
C SER A 136 21.33 -3.71 4.87
N GLY A 137 20.01 -3.45 4.93
CA GLY A 137 19.37 -2.36 4.21
C GLY A 137 19.15 -2.64 2.72
N ALA A 138 19.28 -3.90 2.27
CA ALA A 138 19.01 -4.31 0.89
C ALA A 138 17.51 -4.20 0.52
N PHE A 139 16.66 -4.10 1.52
CA PHE A 139 15.22 -3.93 1.39
C PHE A 139 14.82 -2.50 1.76
N VAL A 140 13.91 -1.93 1.01
CA VAL A 140 13.41 -0.56 1.26
C VAL A 140 12.19 -0.60 2.16
N ASN A 141 12.29 -0.07 3.37
CA ASN A 141 11.10 0.22 4.17
C ASN A 141 10.32 1.36 3.50
N LEU A 142 9.24 1.03 2.78
CA LEU A 142 8.44 2.02 2.03
C LEU A 142 7.69 2.94 2.97
N ALA A 143 6.89 2.37 3.86
CA ALA A 143 6.01 3.12 4.76
C ALA A 143 5.51 2.25 5.92
N THR A 144 5.26 2.87 7.06
CA THR A 144 4.27 2.36 8.01
C THR A 144 2.90 2.89 7.59
N VAL A 145 1.97 2.00 7.32
CA VAL A 145 0.63 2.33 6.82
C VAL A 145 -0.41 2.05 7.89
N VAL A 146 -1.28 3.02 8.13
CA VAL A 146 -2.46 2.87 9.00
C VAL A 146 -3.71 2.93 8.14
N SER A 147 -4.44 1.83 8.06
CA SER A 147 -5.65 1.69 7.25
C SER A 147 -6.85 1.36 8.15
N PRO A 148 -7.59 2.37 8.63
CA PRO A 148 -8.75 2.15 9.47
C PRO A 148 -9.91 1.54 8.67
N LEU A 149 -10.60 0.59 9.29
CA LEU A 149 -11.89 0.11 8.83
C LEU A 149 -12.98 1.03 9.37
N SER A 150 -13.75 1.65 8.49
CA SER A 150 -14.82 2.58 8.86
C SER A 150 -16.00 2.46 7.91
N SER A 151 -17.21 2.65 8.45
CA SER A 151 -18.46 2.78 7.69
C SER A 151 -18.97 4.24 7.64
N SER A 152 -18.13 5.19 8.00
CA SER A 152 -18.48 6.62 8.01
C SER A 152 -18.71 7.15 6.60
N ARG A 153 -19.45 8.24 6.50
CA ARG A 153 -19.68 8.94 5.23
C ARG A 153 -18.38 9.61 4.75
N TYR A 154 -18.23 9.74 3.44
CA TYR A 154 -17.13 10.46 2.81
C TYR A 154 -16.96 11.86 3.43
N GLY A 155 -15.71 12.23 3.75
CA GLY A 155 -15.36 13.51 4.36
C GLY A 155 -15.48 13.57 5.89
N THR A 156 -16.01 12.53 6.56
CA THR A 156 -16.05 12.45 8.03
C THR A 156 -14.66 12.15 8.59
N ASN A 157 -14.23 12.82 9.65
CA ASN A 157 -12.99 12.51 10.35
C ASN A 157 -13.10 11.12 11.00
N ILE A 158 -12.21 10.18 10.63
CA ILE A 158 -12.27 8.78 11.10
C ILE A 158 -11.07 8.40 11.96
N LEU A 159 -9.98 9.16 11.87
CA LEU A 159 -8.77 8.89 12.63
C LEU A 159 -8.05 10.21 12.94
N LYS A 160 -7.60 10.35 14.18
CA LYS A 160 -6.65 11.37 14.60
C LYS A 160 -5.33 10.69 14.91
N ALA A 161 -4.26 11.09 14.23
CA ALA A 161 -2.90 10.61 14.45
C ALA A 161 -2.06 11.71 15.06
N SER A 162 -1.33 11.41 16.11
CA SER A 162 -0.41 12.33 16.78
C SER A 162 0.97 11.72 16.82
N LEU A 163 1.96 12.42 16.27
CA LEU A 163 3.35 12.00 16.18
C LEU A 163 4.20 12.95 17.01
N ARG A 164 4.99 12.44 17.96
CA ARG A 164 5.94 13.25 18.72
C ARG A 164 7.20 13.45 17.87
N ARG A 165 7.61 14.69 17.65
CA ARG A 165 8.85 15.01 16.94
C ARG A 165 10.06 14.98 17.89
N ALA A 166 11.25 14.89 17.30
CA ALA A 166 12.51 14.89 18.07
C ALA A 166 12.70 16.15 18.93
N ASP A 167 12.16 17.30 18.52
CA ASP A 167 12.16 18.56 19.26
C ASP A 167 11.15 18.62 20.41
N GLY A 168 10.40 17.52 20.65
CA GLY A 168 9.35 17.42 21.65
C GLY A 168 7.99 17.98 21.20
N SER A 169 7.91 18.62 20.04
CA SER A 169 6.63 19.06 19.45
C SER A 169 5.77 17.88 19.02
N VAL A 170 4.46 18.09 18.94
CA VAL A 170 3.52 17.06 18.50
C VAL A 170 2.85 17.48 17.19
N SER A 171 3.09 16.72 16.15
CA SER A 171 2.32 16.85 14.90
C SER A 171 1.02 16.08 15.01
N VAL A 172 -0.09 16.75 14.71
CA VAL A 172 -1.43 16.14 14.72
C VAL A 172 -2.03 16.24 13.33
N VAL A 173 -2.51 15.10 12.84
CA VAL A 173 -3.23 15.01 11.55
C VAL A 173 -4.56 14.30 11.77
N GLU A 174 -5.61 14.85 11.16
CA GLU A 174 -6.93 14.24 11.11
C GLU A 174 -7.18 13.68 9.72
N VAL A 175 -7.53 12.40 9.67
CA VAL A 175 -7.79 11.66 8.43
C VAL A 175 -9.28 11.56 8.20
N LYS A 176 -9.72 11.99 7.03
CA LYS A 176 -11.12 11.90 6.62
C LYS A 176 -11.38 10.62 5.83
N GLN A 177 -12.58 10.08 5.96
CA GLN A 177 -13.06 9.01 5.09
C GLN A 177 -12.93 9.44 3.62
N GLY A 178 -12.25 8.63 2.81
CA GLY A 178 -11.90 8.92 1.42
C GLY A 178 -10.55 9.64 1.24
N GLY A 179 -9.90 10.07 2.33
CA GLY A 179 -8.61 10.77 2.31
C GLY A 179 -7.41 9.82 2.42
N LEU A 180 -6.26 10.34 1.99
CA LEU A 180 -4.95 9.73 2.18
C LEU A 180 -4.02 10.85 2.63
N GLU A 181 -3.31 10.63 3.75
CA GLU A 181 -2.43 11.63 4.36
C GLU A 181 -1.05 11.03 4.64
N VAL A 182 -0.03 11.85 4.57
CA VAL A 182 1.36 11.44 4.87
C VAL A 182 1.91 12.30 5.98
N LEU A 183 2.45 11.66 7.00
CA LEU A 183 3.26 12.28 8.05
C LEU A 183 4.73 11.94 7.81
N PRO A 184 5.55 12.93 7.44
CA PRO A 184 6.98 12.68 7.22
C PRO A 184 7.64 12.17 8.50
N LEU A 185 8.33 11.04 8.37
CA LEU A 185 9.19 10.47 9.41
C LEU A 185 10.41 9.88 8.71
N PRO A 186 11.56 10.57 8.72
CA PRO A 186 12.76 10.15 8.01
C PRO A 186 13.32 8.81 8.51
N ILE A 187 13.97 8.07 7.63
CA ILE A 187 14.68 6.83 7.96
C ILE A 187 15.68 7.10 9.10
N GLY A 188 15.79 6.15 10.04
CA GLY A 188 16.66 6.24 11.20
C GLY A 188 16.04 6.96 12.41
N GLN A 189 14.91 7.61 12.25
CA GLN A 189 14.17 8.17 13.38
C GLN A 189 13.16 7.15 13.94
N VAL A 190 13.01 7.16 15.25
CA VAL A 190 11.97 6.39 15.96
C VAL A 190 11.20 7.36 16.84
N THR A 191 9.88 7.23 16.87
CA THR A 191 9.03 8.16 17.62
C THR A 191 7.76 7.49 18.13
N ASP A 192 7.12 8.13 19.10
CA ASP A 192 5.83 7.69 19.62
C ASP A 192 4.70 8.17 18.72
N LEU A 193 3.91 7.22 18.27
CA LEU A 193 2.68 7.42 17.50
C LEU A 193 1.47 7.12 18.38
N VAL A 194 0.53 8.06 18.42
CA VAL A 194 -0.76 7.88 19.08
C VAL A 194 -1.84 7.93 18.01
N LEU A 195 -2.59 6.85 17.89
CA LEU A 195 -3.73 6.71 16.98
C LEU A 195 -5.03 6.72 17.77
N GLN A 196 -5.93 7.60 17.42
CA GLN A 196 -7.24 7.73 18.04
C GLN A 196 -8.33 7.59 16.97
N PRO A 197 -8.88 6.38 16.76
CA PRO A 197 -10.01 6.16 15.86
C PRO A 197 -11.23 6.95 16.33
N GLN A 198 -11.97 7.51 15.37
CA GLN A 198 -13.19 8.27 15.61
C GLN A 198 -14.37 7.56 14.93
N HIS A 199 -15.60 7.89 15.32
CA HIS A 199 -16.83 7.37 14.71
C HIS A 199 -16.84 5.83 14.55
N ARG A 200 -16.34 5.10 15.57
CA ARG A 200 -16.22 3.63 15.57
C ARG A 200 -15.30 3.06 14.50
N ALA A 201 -14.39 3.84 13.94
CA ALA A 201 -13.34 3.28 13.09
C ALA A 201 -12.50 2.28 13.89
N ASP A 202 -12.00 1.24 13.21
CA ASP A 202 -11.20 0.17 13.81
C ASP A 202 -9.86 0.06 13.09
N ILE A 203 -8.79 0.03 13.86
CA ILE A 203 -7.41 -0.12 13.38
C ILE A 203 -6.78 -1.45 13.83
N GLY A 204 -7.61 -2.45 14.13
CA GLY A 204 -7.17 -3.80 14.50
C GLY A 204 -7.24 -4.14 15.98
N GLN A 205 -7.59 -3.16 16.85
CA GLN A 205 -7.69 -3.37 18.30
C GLN A 205 -9.12 -3.24 18.84
N GLY A 206 -10.07 -3.08 17.93
CA GLY A 206 -11.48 -2.86 18.22
C GLY A 206 -11.91 -1.41 17.98
N ALA A 207 -13.18 -1.25 17.65
CA ALA A 207 -13.76 0.01 17.23
C ALA A 207 -13.58 1.13 18.27
N GLY A 208 -13.00 2.25 17.85
CA GLY A 208 -12.77 3.44 18.66
C GLY A 208 -11.65 3.34 19.69
N LYS A 209 -10.94 2.22 19.78
CA LYS A 209 -9.85 2.05 20.74
C LYS A 209 -8.60 2.82 20.33
N LYS A 210 -8.13 3.66 21.23
CA LYS A 210 -6.86 4.39 21.12
C LYS A 210 -5.68 3.44 21.25
N ILE A 211 -4.67 3.61 20.39
CA ILE A 211 -3.40 2.88 20.44
C ILE A 211 -2.24 3.86 20.58
N SER A 212 -1.25 3.48 21.37
CA SER A 212 0.08 4.10 21.41
C SER A 212 1.11 3.05 21.05
N MET A 213 2.02 3.39 20.13
CA MET A 213 3.10 2.52 19.70
C MET A 213 4.31 3.33 19.26
N GLN A 214 5.48 2.70 19.23
CA GLN A 214 6.65 3.27 18.59
C GLN A 214 6.64 2.92 17.11
N VAL A 215 7.02 3.87 16.27
CA VAL A 215 7.17 3.70 14.82
C VAL A 215 8.52 4.19 14.36
N GLY A 216 9.12 3.44 13.44
CA GLY A 216 10.35 3.82 12.78
C GLY A 216 10.07 4.59 11.49
N GLY A 217 11.01 5.45 11.12
CA GLY A 217 11.00 6.17 9.86
C GLY A 217 11.19 5.27 8.65
N SER A 218 10.68 5.71 7.51
CA SER A 218 10.68 4.98 6.26
C SER A 218 10.80 5.93 5.07
N ALA A 219 10.92 5.40 3.86
CA ALA A 219 11.09 6.19 2.65
C ALA A 219 9.96 7.22 2.43
N LEU A 220 8.72 6.85 2.77
CA LEU A 220 7.54 7.72 2.66
C LEU A 220 7.01 8.17 4.03
N GLY A 221 7.63 7.72 5.13
CA GLY A 221 7.17 8.02 6.49
C GLY A 221 5.92 7.23 6.88
N LEU A 222 5.03 7.86 7.64
CA LEU A 222 3.77 7.28 8.07
C LEU A 222 2.65 7.66 7.10
N VAL A 223 2.00 6.67 6.51
CA VAL A 223 0.88 6.85 5.56
C VAL A 223 -0.42 6.46 6.23
N LEU A 224 -1.37 7.39 6.24
CA LEU A 224 -2.69 7.22 6.85
C LEU A 224 -3.72 7.06 5.73
N ASP A 225 -4.18 5.82 5.50
CA ASP A 225 -5.06 5.48 4.40
C ASP A 225 -6.53 5.40 4.83
N GLY A 226 -7.22 6.53 4.81
CA GLY A 226 -8.64 6.65 5.11
C GLY A 226 -9.57 6.42 3.93
N ARG A 227 -9.09 5.90 2.79
CA ARG A 227 -9.88 5.72 1.56
C ARG A 227 -11.04 4.71 1.69
N GLY A 228 -11.01 3.89 2.73
CA GLY A 228 -12.03 2.87 3.00
C GLY A 228 -11.58 1.45 2.63
N ARG A 229 -12.19 0.48 3.32
CA ARG A 229 -11.94 -0.96 3.10
C ARG A 229 -13.25 -1.74 3.13
N PRO A 230 -13.63 -2.47 2.07
CA PRO A 230 -12.93 -2.51 0.78
C PRO A 230 -12.92 -1.15 0.09
N LEU A 231 -11.91 -0.92 -0.76
CA LEU A 231 -11.79 0.32 -1.54
C LEU A 231 -12.90 0.38 -2.59
N ASP A 232 -13.81 1.33 -2.42
CA ASP A 232 -14.89 1.61 -3.37
C ASP A 232 -14.54 2.84 -4.20
N LEU A 233 -14.25 2.60 -5.48
CA LEU A 233 -13.91 3.67 -6.42
C LEU A 233 -15.19 4.28 -7.00
N ILE A 234 -15.24 5.60 -7.03
CA ILE A 234 -16.35 6.36 -7.60
C ILE A 234 -16.60 5.93 -9.05
N SER A 235 -17.87 5.72 -9.41
CA SER A 235 -18.29 5.31 -10.75
C SER A 235 -18.04 6.39 -11.82
N ASP A 236 -18.15 7.67 -11.45
CA ASP A 236 -17.80 8.79 -12.32
C ASP A 236 -16.31 8.76 -12.66
N GLU A 237 -16.01 8.59 -13.95
CA GLU A 237 -14.64 8.43 -14.43
C GLU A 237 -13.77 9.66 -14.22
N VAL A 238 -14.29 10.85 -14.43
CA VAL A 238 -13.54 12.10 -14.32
C VAL A 238 -13.13 12.34 -12.86
N ARG A 239 -14.09 12.19 -11.95
CA ARG A 239 -13.83 12.30 -10.51
C ARG A 239 -12.89 11.20 -10.00
N ARG A 240 -13.07 9.96 -10.46
CA ARG A 240 -12.20 8.84 -10.10
C ARG A 240 -10.76 9.10 -10.52
N ARG A 241 -10.53 9.49 -11.78
CA ARG A 241 -9.19 9.85 -12.29
C ARG A 241 -8.55 10.97 -11.48
N SER A 242 -9.32 12.00 -11.15
CA SER A 242 -8.86 13.13 -10.32
C SER A 242 -8.46 12.66 -8.91
N LEU A 243 -9.24 11.78 -8.28
CA LEU A 243 -8.92 11.24 -6.96
C LEU A 243 -7.66 10.38 -6.96
N ILE A 244 -7.49 9.50 -7.95
CA ILE A 244 -6.29 8.66 -8.06
C ILE A 244 -5.05 9.55 -8.25
N LYS A 245 -5.13 10.58 -9.10
CA LYS A 245 -4.05 11.57 -9.26
C LYS A 245 -3.73 12.29 -7.94
N LYS A 246 -4.74 12.70 -7.19
CA LYS A 246 -4.58 13.32 -5.87
C LYS A 246 -3.85 12.40 -4.89
N TRP A 247 -4.27 11.12 -4.80
CA TRP A 247 -3.61 10.15 -3.92
C TRP A 247 -2.16 9.90 -4.33
N LEU A 248 -1.91 9.79 -5.62
CA LEU A 248 -0.55 9.64 -6.14
C LEU A 248 0.32 10.85 -5.81
N TRP A 249 -0.19 12.06 -6.04
CA TRP A 249 0.47 13.31 -5.66
C TRP A 249 0.79 13.37 -4.16
N THR A 250 -0.16 12.97 -3.31
CA THR A 250 0.05 12.92 -1.85
C THR A 250 1.22 12.00 -1.46
N LEU A 251 1.47 10.95 -2.22
CA LEU A 251 2.57 10.00 -2.02
C LEU A 251 3.87 10.41 -2.75
N GLY A 252 3.93 11.57 -3.37
CA GLY A 252 5.12 12.05 -4.09
C GLY A 252 5.35 11.38 -5.43
N GLY A 253 4.25 10.95 -6.10
CA GLY A 253 4.27 10.28 -7.39
C GLY A 253 3.71 11.13 -8.51
#